data_7f0a3a3531e0c857602ad4db1766b217
#
_entry.id   7f0a3a3531e0c857602ad4db1766b217
#
_cell.length_a   1.000
_cell.length_b   1.000
_cell.length_c   1.000
_cell.angle_alpha   90.00
_cell.angle_beta   90.00
_cell.angle_gamma   90.00
#
_symmetry.space_group_name_H-M   'P 1'
#
loop_
_entity.id
_entity.type
_entity.pdbx_description
1 polymer ?
#
loop_
_entity_poly.entity_id
_entity_poly.type
_entity_poly.pdbx_seq_one_letter_code
_entity_poly.pdbx_strand_id
1 'polypeptide(L)'
;MKNADTMRFAIVHDYLNQMGGAERVLMVLHDLFPDAPIFTSIYEPSFVDPAFRTMDIRTSFMQHLPLVHRHHQPFLPVFPFAFESLDLSRYDVVLSMSSAWSKAVVTRPDAIHLNYCLTPMRFAWAFDDYVRDEPVSRWQRAVLAPILSWLRHWDVKTSNRVDEFSAISTVVQQRINRYYSRKSSIIYPPVDTTPFAPLRATSRDGGYFVVASRLIPYKRIDLAIAACNQLRAPLKILGEGRDRARLEALAGPTIEFLGWVNEAEKRSVIADATAFIFPAEEDFGIAPVEAMAAGRPVVAFGSGGALDTVVPGKTGAFFHEATPEALASVLSEVRRQSWDRDAIASHAARFDTETFKAQMRAWVARAFSRVHDGAPARPGDGPNPPNADRITHGVS
;
A
#
# COMPACT_ATOMS: atom_id res chain seq x y z
N MET A 1 -15.47 27.51 20.58
CA MET A 1 -14.70 26.28 20.30
C MET A 1 -15.63 25.32 19.58
N LYS A 2 -15.30 24.88 18.37
CA LYS A 2 -16.07 23.81 17.71
C LYS A 2 -15.77 22.50 18.45
N ASN A 3 -16.82 21.79 18.88
CA ASN A 3 -16.67 20.43 19.42
C ASN A 3 -16.21 19.47 18.30
N ALA A 4 -15.52 18.40 18.62
CA ALA A 4 -15.11 17.37 17.66
C ALA A 4 -16.28 16.87 16.78
N ASP A 5 -17.50 16.83 17.35
CA ASP A 5 -18.73 16.42 16.67
C ASP A 5 -19.28 17.41 15.63
N THR A 6 -18.71 18.63 15.54
CA THR A 6 -19.15 19.68 14.60
C THR A 6 -18.14 19.94 13.49
N MET A 7 -17.05 19.17 13.44
CA MET A 7 -15.99 19.33 12.43
C MET A 7 -16.42 18.73 11.09
N ARG A 8 -16.13 19.47 10.02
CA ARG A 8 -16.37 19.01 8.65
C ARG A 8 -15.10 18.36 8.14
N PHE A 9 -15.17 17.07 7.92
CA PHE A 9 -14.08 16.27 7.37
C PHE A 9 -14.20 16.16 5.85
N ALA A 10 -13.05 16.03 5.17
CA ALA A 10 -12.96 15.55 3.80
C ALA A 10 -11.84 14.51 3.71
N ILE A 11 -12.08 13.45 2.95
CA ILE A 11 -11.06 12.48 2.59
C ILE A 11 -10.62 12.76 1.16
N VAL A 12 -9.31 12.70 0.88
CA VAL A 12 -8.79 12.88 -0.47
C VAL A 12 -7.98 11.64 -0.86
N HIS A 13 -8.32 11.05 -2.00
CA HIS A 13 -7.64 9.87 -2.54
C HIS A 13 -7.13 10.11 -3.95
N ASP A 14 -6.07 9.42 -4.37
CA ASP A 14 -5.41 9.69 -5.66
C ASP A 14 -6.35 9.45 -6.85
N TYR A 15 -6.90 8.25 -6.98
CA TYR A 15 -7.85 7.86 -8.04
C TYR A 15 -8.64 6.61 -7.66
N LEU A 16 -9.85 6.48 -8.17
CA LEU A 16 -10.77 5.37 -7.96
C LEU A 16 -11.14 4.69 -9.29
N ASN A 17 -10.14 4.12 -9.97
CA ASN A 17 -10.30 3.38 -11.23
C ASN A 17 -9.67 1.97 -11.17
N GLN A 18 -9.48 1.46 -9.97
CA GLN A 18 -9.03 0.09 -9.69
C GLN A 18 -9.48 -0.32 -8.30
N MET A 19 -9.37 -1.61 -7.96
CA MET A 19 -9.59 -2.12 -6.62
C MET A 19 -8.33 -2.83 -6.12
N GLY A 20 -7.76 -2.34 -5.02
CA GLY A 20 -6.55 -2.89 -4.42
C GLY A 20 -6.49 -2.64 -2.92
N GLY A 21 -5.27 -2.71 -2.35
CA GLY A 21 -5.06 -2.46 -0.92
C GLY A 21 -5.40 -1.04 -0.49
N ALA A 22 -5.09 -0.05 -1.32
CA ALA A 22 -5.37 1.36 -1.04
C ALA A 22 -6.87 1.63 -0.93
N GLU A 23 -7.66 1.11 -1.88
CA GLU A 23 -9.11 1.30 -1.90
C GLU A 23 -9.79 0.59 -0.73
N ARG A 24 -9.27 -0.57 -0.29
CA ARG A 24 -9.74 -1.23 0.95
C ARG A 24 -9.47 -0.37 2.19
N VAL A 25 -8.30 0.26 2.29
CA VAL A 25 -8.00 1.21 3.37
C VAL A 25 -8.95 2.40 3.32
N LEU A 26 -9.23 2.93 2.13
CA LEU A 26 -10.17 4.04 1.94
C LEU A 26 -11.58 3.70 2.44
N MET A 27 -12.07 2.48 2.18
CA MET A 27 -13.35 2.01 2.71
C MET A 27 -13.39 2.04 4.24
N VAL A 28 -12.32 1.57 4.89
CA VAL A 28 -12.21 1.60 6.37
C VAL A 28 -12.11 3.04 6.90
N LEU A 29 -11.42 3.93 6.19
CA LEU A 29 -11.36 5.35 6.54
C LEU A 29 -12.73 6.02 6.41
N HIS A 30 -13.47 5.72 5.35
CA HIS A 30 -14.83 6.25 5.17
C HIS A 30 -15.80 5.69 6.23
N ASP A 31 -15.68 4.41 6.59
CA ASP A 31 -16.45 3.82 7.72
C ASP A 31 -16.13 4.52 9.06
N LEU A 32 -14.90 5.01 9.23
CA LEU A 32 -14.50 5.79 10.39
C LEU A 32 -15.06 7.22 10.40
N PHE A 33 -15.24 7.82 9.21
CA PHE A 33 -15.74 9.18 8.98
C PHE A 33 -16.83 9.17 7.91
N PRO A 34 -18.03 8.61 8.21
CA PRO A 34 -19.06 8.32 7.20
C PRO A 34 -19.66 9.56 6.53
N ASP A 35 -19.62 10.70 7.20
CA ASP A 35 -20.12 11.97 6.67
C ASP A 35 -19.08 12.72 5.82
N ALA A 36 -17.86 12.20 5.72
CA ALA A 36 -16.79 12.84 4.97
C ALA A 36 -16.91 12.52 3.48
N PRO A 37 -17.08 13.51 2.59
CA PRO A 37 -17.00 13.25 1.16
C PRO A 37 -15.59 12.81 0.77
N ILE A 38 -15.50 11.96 -0.25
CA ILE A 38 -14.25 11.51 -0.84
C ILE A 38 -13.96 12.34 -2.09
N PHE A 39 -12.88 13.11 -2.06
CA PHE A 39 -12.36 13.82 -3.22
C PHE A 39 -11.31 12.97 -3.94
N THR A 40 -11.39 12.90 -5.26
CA THR A 40 -10.45 12.13 -6.07
C THR A 40 -10.26 12.76 -7.45
N SER A 41 -9.19 12.36 -8.15
CA SER A 41 -8.98 12.86 -9.52
C SER A 41 -10.01 12.30 -10.50
N ILE A 42 -10.21 10.97 -10.49
CA ILE A 42 -11.08 10.20 -11.37
C ILE A 42 -11.80 9.11 -10.59
N TYR A 43 -13.03 8.77 -11.00
CA TYR A 43 -13.83 7.70 -10.43
C TYR A 43 -14.49 6.88 -11.54
N GLU A 44 -14.27 5.57 -11.52
CA GLU A 44 -14.88 4.62 -12.44
C GLU A 44 -15.59 3.50 -11.66
N PRO A 45 -16.93 3.58 -11.49
CA PRO A 45 -17.70 2.68 -10.63
C PRO A 45 -17.62 1.20 -11.01
N SER A 46 -17.24 0.88 -12.25
CA SER A 46 -17.13 -0.51 -12.74
C SER A 46 -15.85 -1.21 -12.29
N PHE A 47 -14.84 -0.45 -11.82
CA PHE A 47 -13.53 -0.97 -11.42
C PHE A 47 -13.30 -0.99 -9.91
N VAL A 48 -14.26 -0.53 -9.13
CA VAL A 48 -14.18 -0.47 -7.67
C VAL A 48 -15.32 -1.25 -7.00
N ASP A 49 -15.20 -1.46 -5.69
CA ASP A 49 -16.24 -2.13 -4.92
C ASP A 49 -17.59 -1.39 -5.03
N PRO A 50 -18.72 -2.11 -5.20
CA PRO A 50 -20.06 -1.50 -5.26
C PRO A 50 -20.41 -0.59 -4.09
N ALA A 51 -19.81 -0.78 -2.91
CA ALA A 51 -20.02 0.07 -1.74
C ALA A 51 -19.66 1.55 -2.01
N PHE A 52 -18.70 1.83 -2.89
CA PHE A 52 -18.36 3.21 -3.27
C PHE A 52 -19.51 3.97 -3.93
N ARG A 53 -20.50 3.28 -4.50
CA ARG A 53 -21.66 3.93 -5.14
C ARG A 53 -22.60 4.64 -4.15
N THR A 54 -22.49 4.30 -2.87
CA THR A 54 -23.31 4.91 -1.79
C THR A 54 -22.59 6.07 -1.09
N MET A 55 -21.32 6.30 -1.43
CA MET A 55 -20.49 7.35 -0.82
C MET A 55 -20.59 8.66 -1.62
N ASP A 56 -20.42 9.81 -0.95
CA ASP A 56 -20.32 11.12 -1.62
C ASP A 56 -18.93 11.25 -2.24
N ILE A 57 -18.80 10.87 -3.52
CA ILE A 57 -17.54 10.95 -4.27
C ILE A 57 -17.55 12.17 -5.19
N ARG A 58 -16.55 13.03 -5.02
CA ARG A 58 -16.37 14.27 -5.77
C ARG A 58 -15.07 14.21 -6.57
N THR A 59 -15.21 14.34 -7.88
CA THR A 59 -14.08 14.22 -8.81
C THR A 59 -13.56 15.57 -9.25
N SER A 60 -12.28 15.58 -9.68
CA SER A 60 -11.71 16.75 -10.36
C SER A 60 -12.20 16.88 -11.80
N PHE A 61 -11.78 17.96 -12.47
CA PHE A 61 -12.07 18.14 -13.91
C PHE A 61 -11.51 17.00 -14.79
N MET A 62 -10.52 16.25 -14.31
CA MET A 62 -9.97 15.09 -15.05
C MET A 62 -11.01 14.03 -15.35
N GLN A 63 -12.07 13.93 -14.54
CA GLN A 63 -13.20 13.01 -14.80
C GLN A 63 -13.77 13.13 -16.20
N HIS A 64 -13.71 14.31 -16.80
CA HIS A 64 -14.28 14.61 -18.11
C HIS A 64 -13.28 14.46 -19.28
N LEU A 65 -12.02 14.14 -18.99
CA LEU A 65 -11.02 13.93 -20.03
C LEU A 65 -11.21 12.58 -20.73
N PRO A 66 -11.09 12.52 -22.05
CA PRO A 66 -11.28 11.28 -22.79
C PRO A 66 -10.21 10.25 -22.40
N LEU A 67 -10.61 8.98 -22.30
CA LEU A 67 -9.76 7.81 -22.03
C LEU A 67 -9.05 7.80 -20.67
N VAL A 68 -9.19 8.83 -19.82
CA VAL A 68 -8.46 8.96 -18.54
C VAL A 68 -8.75 7.81 -17.59
N HIS A 69 -9.97 7.27 -17.59
CA HIS A 69 -10.38 6.18 -16.69
C HIS A 69 -9.60 4.87 -16.92
N ARG A 70 -9.22 4.59 -18.16
CA ARG A 70 -8.48 3.38 -18.56
C ARG A 70 -6.98 3.61 -18.72
N HIS A 71 -6.60 4.83 -19.15
CA HIS A 71 -5.23 5.19 -19.48
C HIS A 71 -4.85 6.53 -18.84
N HIS A 72 -4.64 6.55 -17.53
CA HIS A 72 -4.33 7.77 -16.79
C HIS A 72 -2.83 8.15 -16.86
N GLN A 73 -1.95 7.21 -17.23
CA GLN A 73 -0.50 7.45 -17.24
C GLN A 73 -0.05 8.60 -18.17
N PRO A 74 -0.61 8.80 -19.39
CA PRO A 74 -0.25 9.94 -20.22
C PRO A 74 -0.62 11.30 -19.61
N PHE A 75 -1.53 11.33 -18.64
CA PHE A 75 -1.99 12.55 -17.97
C PHE A 75 -1.16 12.91 -16.73
N LEU A 76 -0.01 12.28 -16.48
CA LEU A 76 0.85 12.59 -15.34
C LEU A 76 1.07 14.09 -15.09
N PRO A 77 1.35 14.95 -16.10
CA PRO A 77 1.52 16.38 -15.88
C PRO A 77 0.24 17.13 -15.50
N VAL A 78 -0.95 16.53 -15.67
CA VAL A 78 -2.25 17.15 -15.40
C VAL A 78 -2.70 16.96 -13.95
N PHE A 79 -2.28 15.87 -13.31
CA PHE A 79 -2.67 15.55 -11.93
C PHE A 79 -2.36 16.67 -10.91
N PRO A 80 -1.21 17.36 -10.95
CA PRO A 80 -0.95 18.50 -10.07
C PRO A 80 -2.07 19.51 -10.07
N PHE A 81 -2.49 19.95 -11.25
CA PHE A 81 -3.56 20.94 -11.42
C PHE A 81 -4.92 20.39 -10.97
N ALA A 82 -5.18 19.11 -11.21
CA ALA A 82 -6.41 18.47 -10.79
C ALA A 82 -6.59 18.49 -9.27
N PHE A 83 -5.54 18.15 -8.51
CA PHE A 83 -5.61 18.17 -7.05
C PHE A 83 -5.61 19.59 -6.47
N GLU A 84 -4.88 20.53 -7.07
CA GLU A 84 -4.89 21.93 -6.65
C GLU A 84 -6.21 22.65 -6.94
N SER A 85 -7.03 22.15 -7.88
CA SER A 85 -8.34 22.70 -8.23
C SER A 85 -9.51 22.21 -7.36
N LEU A 86 -9.30 21.21 -6.51
CA LEU A 86 -10.36 20.69 -5.64
C LEU A 86 -10.74 21.74 -4.56
N ASP A 87 -12.04 22.07 -4.50
CA ASP A 87 -12.54 23.02 -3.49
C ASP A 87 -12.72 22.36 -2.13
N LEU A 88 -11.73 22.54 -1.27
CA LEU A 88 -11.73 22.08 0.12
C LEU A 88 -11.97 23.21 1.13
N SER A 89 -12.42 24.39 0.68
CA SER A 89 -12.60 25.57 1.50
C SER A 89 -13.61 25.42 2.64
N ARG A 90 -14.48 24.44 2.58
CA ARG A 90 -15.54 24.20 3.58
C ARG A 90 -15.13 23.26 4.70
N TYR A 91 -13.98 22.58 4.60
CA TYR A 91 -13.57 21.53 5.53
C TYR A 91 -12.60 22.02 6.57
N ASP A 92 -12.77 21.54 7.78
CA ASP A 92 -11.95 21.90 8.94
C ASP A 92 -10.77 20.94 9.10
N VAL A 93 -10.99 19.67 8.67
CA VAL A 93 -9.96 18.61 8.62
C VAL A 93 -9.98 17.97 7.24
N VAL A 94 -8.81 17.91 6.60
CA VAL A 94 -8.60 17.20 5.34
C VAL A 94 -7.65 16.05 5.58
N LEU A 95 -8.13 14.82 5.37
CA LEU A 95 -7.34 13.60 5.46
C LEU A 95 -7.01 13.11 4.05
N SER A 96 -5.80 13.38 3.57
CA SER A 96 -5.34 12.86 2.29
C SER A 96 -4.67 11.49 2.47
N MET A 97 -5.06 10.53 1.62
CA MET A 97 -4.45 9.20 1.54
C MET A 97 -3.69 9.10 0.20
N SER A 98 -2.36 9.18 0.25
CA SER A 98 -1.55 9.39 -0.95
C SER A 98 -0.57 8.25 -1.25
N SER A 99 -0.55 7.85 -2.52
CA SER A 99 0.56 7.14 -3.15
C SER A 99 1.30 8.01 -4.17
N ALA A 100 0.74 9.19 -4.49
CA ALA A 100 1.35 10.15 -5.40
C ALA A 100 0.83 11.59 -5.20
N TRP A 101 -0.47 11.86 -5.39
CA TRP A 101 -1.00 13.17 -5.72
C TRP A 101 -1.79 13.85 -4.62
N SER A 102 -2.61 13.10 -3.87
CA SER A 102 -3.67 13.63 -3.00
C SER A 102 -3.17 14.54 -1.88
N LYS A 103 -1.91 14.42 -1.44
CA LYS A 103 -1.31 15.33 -0.45
C LYS A 103 -1.12 16.76 -0.95
N ALA A 104 -1.25 16.98 -2.26
CA ALA A 104 -1.00 18.30 -2.87
C ALA A 104 -2.21 19.23 -2.91
N VAL A 105 -3.33 18.80 -2.35
CA VAL A 105 -4.52 19.66 -2.24
C VAL A 105 -4.24 20.96 -1.49
N VAL A 106 -5.03 21.98 -1.81
CA VAL A 106 -4.98 23.28 -1.15
C VAL A 106 -6.07 23.36 -0.10
N THR A 107 -5.69 23.59 1.13
CA THR A 107 -6.61 23.75 2.27
C THR A 107 -6.63 25.21 2.73
N ARG A 108 -7.66 25.59 3.50
CA ARG A 108 -7.65 26.87 4.21
C ARG A 108 -6.46 26.94 5.17
N PRO A 109 -5.97 28.17 5.50
CA PRO A 109 -4.87 28.32 6.46
C PRO A 109 -5.17 27.81 7.87
N ASP A 110 -6.45 27.81 8.28
CA ASP A 110 -6.95 27.36 9.58
C ASP A 110 -7.47 25.90 9.58
N ALA A 111 -7.45 25.23 8.42
CA ALA A 111 -7.78 23.82 8.33
C ALA A 111 -6.57 22.93 8.61
N ILE A 112 -6.80 21.76 9.18
CA ILE A 112 -5.78 20.78 9.47
C ILE A 112 -5.66 19.82 8.27
N HIS A 113 -4.48 19.70 7.70
CA HIS A 113 -4.19 18.76 6.63
C HIS A 113 -3.34 17.59 7.14
N LEU A 114 -3.94 16.44 7.27
CA LEU A 114 -3.30 15.18 7.64
C LEU A 114 -3.04 14.33 6.39
N ASN A 115 -1.86 13.72 6.30
CA ASN A 115 -1.56 12.82 5.19
C ASN A 115 -1.24 11.41 5.70
N TYR A 116 -2.11 10.47 5.38
CA TYR A 116 -1.84 9.05 5.51
C TYR A 116 -1.10 8.57 4.26
N CYS A 117 0.22 8.50 4.35
CA CYS A 117 1.10 8.23 3.22
C CYS A 117 1.23 6.73 2.98
N LEU A 118 0.67 6.25 1.88
CA LEU A 118 0.83 4.88 1.41
C LEU A 118 2.26 4.67 0.87
N THR A 119 2.77 5.66 0.16
CA THR A 119 4.18 5.78 -0.25
C THR A 119 4.39 7.17 -0.86
N PRO A 120 5.59 7.77 -0.79
CA PRO A 120 5.97 8.85 -1.69
C PRO A 120 5.95 8.38 -3.15
N MET A 121 5.78 9.30 -4.07
CA MET A 121 5.60 9.09 -5.52
C MET A 121 6.69 8.17 -6.13
N ARG A 122 6.51 6.83 -6.08
CA ARG A 122 7.54 5.84 -6.47
C ARG A 122 8.05 6.03 -7.89
N PHE A 123 7.15 6.30 -8.84
CA PHE A 123 7.55 6.50 -10.24
C PHE A 123 8.40 7.74 -10.47
N ALA A 124 8.39 8.72 -9.53
CA ALA A 124 9.26 9.88 -9.62
C ALA A 124 10.58 9.68 -8.87
N TRP A 125 10.56 9.08 -7.67
CA TRP A 125 11.71 8.95 -6.79
C TRP A 125 12.56 7.70 -7.01
N ALA A 126 11.94 6.62 -7.46
CA ALA A 126 12.57 5.32 -7.72
C ALA A 126 12.18 4.81 -9.13
N PHE A 127 12.38 5.68 -10.14
CA PHE A 127 11.94 5.41 -11.51
C PHE A 127 12.58 4.15 -12.09
N ASP A 128 13.87 3.97 -11.90
CA ASP A 128 14.59 2.81 -12.46
C ASP A 128 14.12 1.49 -11.83
N ASP A 129 13.83 1.48 -10.53
CA ASP A 129 13.23 0.32 -9.87
C ASP A 129 11.78 0.11 -10.32
N TYR A 130 11.02 1.20 -10.51
CA TYR A 130 9.64 1.15 -10.94
C TYR A 130 9.46 0.58 -12.36
N VAL A 131 10.42 0.86 -13.25
CA VAL A 131 10.41 0.40 -14.66
C VAL A 131 11.40 -0.72 -14.94
N ARG A 132 12.00 -1.35 -13.92
CA ARG A 132 13.03 -2.39 -14.08
C ARG A 132 12.62 -3.50 -15.04
N ASP A 133 11.36 -3.94 -14.90
CA ASP A 133 10.77 -5.05 -15.66
C ASP A 133 9.90 -4.56 -16.83
N GLU A 134 10.00 -3.26 -17.20
CA GLU A 134 9.21 -2.65 -18.28
C GLU A 134 10.11 -2.28 -19.45
N PRO A 135 9.66 -2.47 -20.70
CA PRO A 135 10.45 -2.14 -21.89
C PRO A 135 10.46 -0.62 -22.14
N VAL A 136 11.16 0.14 -21.29
CA VAL A 136 11.31 1.60 -21.47
C VAL A 136 12.59 1.89 -22.24
N SER A 137 12.46 2.44 -23.45
CA SER A 137 13.59 2.78 -24.31
C SER A 137 14.40 3.98 -23.77
N ARG A 138 15.66 4.10 -24.21
CA ARG A 138 16.56 5.19 -23.78
C ARG A 138 15.97 6.58 -24.13
N TRP A 139 15.31 6.71 -25.28
CA TRP A 139 14.72 7.99 -25.67
C TRP A 139 13.48 8.33 -24.82
N GLN A 140 12.64 7.35 -24.48
CA GLN A 140 11.53 7.56 -23.54
C GLN A 140 12.02 8.02 -22.17
N ARG A 141 13.11 7.44 -21.67
CA ARG A 141 13.77 7.89 -20.42
C ARG A 141 14.22 9.35 -20.53
N ALA A 142 14.85 9.73 -21.66
CA ALA A 142 15.30 11.10 -21.88
C ALA A 142 14.15 12.12 -21.91
N VAL A 143 13.01 11.77 -22.51
CA VAL A 143 11.80 12.62 -22.55
C VAL A 143 11.13 12.70 -21.16
N LEU A 144 11.10 11.60 -20.42
CA LEU A 144 10.49 11.56 -19.08
C LEU A 144 11.34 12.26 -18.02
N ALA A 145 12.66 12.30 -18.15
CA ALA A 145 13.57 12.84 -17.14
C ALA A 145 13.22 14.28 -16.69
N PRO A 146 12.96 15.26 -17.58
CA PRO A 146 12.56 16.61 -17.13
C PRO A 146 11.20 16.63 -16.46
N ILE A 147 10.25 15.81 -16.89
CA ILE A 147 8.92 15.69 -16.27
C ILE A 147 9.07 15.12 -14.86
N LEU A 148 9.86 14.06 -14.70
CA LEU A 148 10.08 13.44 -13.37
C LEU A 148 10.85 14.39 -12.45
N SER A 149 11.81 15.17 -12.97
CA SER A 149 12.50 16.19 -12.19
C SER A 149 11.53 17.28 -11.71
N TRP A 150 10.68 17.79 -12.59
CA TRP A 150 9.65 18.74 -12.23
C TRP A 150 8.67 18.17 -11.20
N LEU A 151 8.23 16.93 -11.37
CA LEU A 151 7.33 16.26 -10.42
C LEU A 151 7.98 16.08 -9.05
N ARG A 152 9.28 15.73 -8.96
CA ARG A 152 9.99 15.65 -7.68
C ARG A 152 10.00 17.00 -6.94
N HIS A 153 10.30 18.10 -7.64
CA HIS A 153 10.26 19.43 -7.05
C HIS A 153 8.87 19.83 -6.56
N TRP A 154 7.85 19.54 -7.38
CA TRP A 154 6.46 19.77 -7.01
C TRP A 154 6.03 18.90 -5.82
N ASP A 155 6.44 17.64 -5.78
CA ASP A 155 6.14 16.68 -4.73
C ASP A 155 6.72 17.12 -3.37
N VAL A 156 7.97 17.61 -3.36
CA VAL A 156 8.59 18.21 -2.16
C VAL A 156 7.88 19.48 -1.76
N LYS A 157 7.63 20.42 -2.70
CA LYS A 157 6.96 21.68 -2.42
C LYS A 157 5.59 21.46 -1.78
N THR A 158 4.80 20.53 -2.32
CA THR A 158 3.45 20.24 -1.83
C THR A 158 3.42 19.47 -0.52
N SER A 159 4.50 18.76 -0.15
CA SER A 159 4.62 18.13 1.16
C SER A 159 4.58 19.14 2.32
N ASN A 160 4.91 20.42 2.07
CA ASN A 160 4.82 21.50 3.05
C ASN A 160 3.38 21.96 3.32
N ARG A 161 2.40 21.53 2.51
CA ARG A 161 0.97 21.77 2.75
C ARG A 161 0.37 20.84 3.81
N VAL A 162 1.10 19.80 4.15
CA VAL A 162 0.68 18.77 5.13
C VAL A 162 1.16 19.18 6.52
N ASP A 163 0.25 19.21 7.49
CA ASP A 163 0.59 19.50 8.88
C ASP A 163 1.28 18.30 9.53
N GLU A 164 0.69 17.11 9.38
CA GLU A 164 1.26 15.86 9.92
C GLU A 164 1.19 14.70 8.92
N PHE A 165 2.25 13.91 8.90
CA PHE A 165 2.31 12.65 8.15
C PHE A 165 2.17 11.44 9.07
N SER A 166 1.42 10.44 8.60
CA SER A 166 1.50 9.08 9.10
C SER A 166 1.85 8.12 7.96
N ALA A 167 2.85 7.29 8.17
CA ALA A 167 3.32 6.28 7.22
C ALA A 167 2.64 4.94 7.45
N ILE A 168 2.47 4.14 6.40
CA ILE A 168 1.94 2.77 6.51
C ILE A 168 2.96 1.75 7.00
N SER A 169 4.25 2.09 7.05
CA SER A 169 5.33 1.19 7.43
C SER A 169 6.61 1.95 7.73
N THR A 170 7.60 1.26 8.31
CA THR A 170 8.92 1.82 8.58
C THR A 170 9.63 2.26 7.30
N VAL A 171 9.53 1.49 6.21
CA VAL A 171 10.18 1.86 4.94
C VAL A 171 9.53 3.12 4.33
N VAL A 172 8.23 3.28 4.45
CA VAL A 172 7.54 4.50 4.00
C VAL A 172 7.89 5.69 4.89
N GLN A 173 7.99 5.50 6.21
CA GLN A 173 8.46 6.53 7.14
C GLN A 173 9.88 7.01 6.77
N GLN A 174 10.79 6.10 6.45
CA GLN A 174 12.14 6.45 6.00
C GLN A 174 12.13 7.24 4.69
N ARG A 175 11.26 6.87 3.73
CA ARG A 175 11.09 7.59 2.46
C ARG A 175 10.53 9.01 2.68
N ILE A 176 9.54 9.19 3.55
CA ILE A 176 9.02 10.53 3.93
C ILE A 176 10.15 11.39 4.49
N ASN A 177 10.93 10.84 5.41
CA ASN A 177 12.07 11.57 5.97
C ASN A 177 13.13 11.90 4.90
N ARG A 178 13.47 10.92 4.04
CA ARG A 178 14.50 11.09 3.00
C ARG A 178 14.10 12.09 1.92
N TYR A 179 12.85 12.05 1.44
CA TYR A 179 12.43 12.83 0.29
C TYR A 179 11.83 14.18 0.67
N TYR A 180 11.13 14.25 1.81
CA TYR A 180 10.43 15.46 2.24
C TYR A 180 11.10 16.13 3.44
N SER A 181 12.10 15.51 4.06
CA SER A 181 12.71 15.96 5.34
C SER A 181 11.66 16.14 6.45
N ARG A 182 10.59 15.34 6.43
CA ARG A 182 9.47 15.39 7.37
C ARG A 182 9.47 14.18 8.30
N LYS A 183 9.10 14.43 9.55
CA LYS A 183 8.80 13.36 10.51
C LYS A 183 7.41 12.79 10.25
N SER A 184 7.21 11.52 10.54
CA SER A 184 5.90 10.87 10.50
C SER A 184 5.74 9.86 11.63
N SER A 185 4.50 9.65 12.06
CA SER A 185 4.12 8.48 12.86
C SER A 185 3.97 7.25 11.96
N ILE A 186 3.80 6.07 12.55
CA ILE A 186 3.41 4.87 11.81
C ILE A 186 2.03 4.45 12.29
N ILE A 187 1.11 4.25 11.35
CA ILE A 187 -0.18 3.60 11.54
C ILE A 187 -0.27 2.53 10.45
N TYR A 188 -0.19 1.27 10.84
CA TYR A 188 -0.22 0.16 9.89
C TYR A 188 -1.59 0.07 9.21
N PRO A 189 -1.68 -0.33 7.92
CA PRO A 189 -2.94 -0.51 7.20
C PRO A 189 -3.85 -1.54 7.88
N PRO A 190 -5.17 -1.35 7.80
CA PRO A 190 -6.14 -2.26 8.39
C PRO A 190 -6.18 -3.58 7.64
N VAL A 191 -6.22 -4.67 8.39
CA VAL A 191 -6.47 -6.02 7.89
C VAL A 191 -7.63 -6.62 8.68
N ASP A 192 -8.68 -7.07 8.01
CA ASP A 192 -9.78 -7.76 8.67
C ASP A 192 -9.34 -9.17 9.07
N THR A 193 -8.94 -9.31 10.34
CA THR A 193 -8.46 -10.59 10.90
C THR A 193 -9.59 -11.48 11.41
N THR A 194 -10.78 -10.92 11.65
CA THR A 194 -11.93 -11.59 12.24
C THR A 194 -12.38 -12.84 11.48
N PRO A 195 -12.50 -12.84 10.12
CA PRO A 195 -12.98 -13.98 9.38
C PRO A 195 -12.04 -15.20 9.40
N PHE A 196 -10.79 -15.03 9.85
CA PHE A 196 -9.81 -16.12 9.88
C PHE A 196 -9.89 -16.96 11.16
N ALA A 197 -10.47 -16.46 12.25
CA ALA A 197 -10.55 -17.18 13.52
C ALA A 197 -11.28 -18.56 13.42
N PRO A 198 -12.47 -18.67 12.80
CA PRO A 198 -13.12 -19.96 12.63
C PRO A 198 -12.37 -20.89 11.68
N LEU A 199 -11.73 -20.35 10.63
CA LEU A 199 -10.92 -21.12 9.70
C LEU A 199 -9.67 -21.69 10.39
N ARG A 200 -9.01 -20.92 11.25
CA ARG A 200 -7.84 -21.38 12.02
C ARG A 200 -8.18 -22.60 12.88
N ALA A 201 -9.38 -22.64 13.48
CA ALA A 201 -9.80 -23.75 14.32
C ALA A 201 -10.05 -25.05 13.52
N THR A 202 -10.49 -24.94 12.26
CA THR A 202 -10.93 -26.09 11.45
C THR A 202 -9.93 -26.48 10.36
N SER A 203 -9.06 -25.56 9.91
CA SER A 203 -8.12 -25.78 8.81
C SER A 203 -7.01 -26.77 9.18
N ARG A 204 -6.59 -27.54 8.19
CA ARG A 204 -5.49 -28.50 8.28
C ARG A 204 -4.35 -28.07 7.35
N ASP A 205 -3.17 -28.60 7.60
CA ASP A 205 -2.07 -28.41 6.64
C ASP A 205 -2.36 -29.25 5.38
N GLY A 206 -2.65 -28.56 4.29
CA GLY A 206 -2.93 -29.16 2.98
C GLY A 206 -1.67 -29.58 2.23
N GLY A 207 -0.48 -29.37 2.78
CA GLY A 207 0.80 -29.76 2.21
C GLY A 207 1.27 -28.90 1.03
N TYR A 208 0.71 -27.69 0.85
CA TYR A 208 1.07 -26.76 -0.23
C TYR A 208 1.46 -25.37 0.29
N PHE A 209 2.29 -24.70 -0.48
CA PHE A 209 2.55 -23.26 -0.31
C PHE A 209 1.52 -22.42 -1.06
N VAL A 210 1.35 -21.15 -0.67
CA VAL A 210 0.40 -20.25 -1.33
C VAL A 210 1.00 -18.88 -1.59
N VAL A 211 0.65 -18.32 -2.76
CA VAL A 211 0.83 -16.91 -3.11
C VAL A 211 -0.54 -16.34 -3.45
N ALA A 212 -0.87 -15.16 -2.90
CA ALA A 212 -2.07 -14.41 -3.24
C ALA A 212 -1.68 -12.97 -3.62
N SER A 213 -1.71 -12.65 -4.91
CA SER A 213 -1.25 -11.36 -5.42
C SER A 213 -1.76 -11.09 -6.84
N ARG A 214 -1.69 -9.81 -7.28
CA ARG A 214 -1.78 -9.50 -8.70
C ARG A 214 -0.59 -10.11 -9.45
N LEU A 215 -0.83 -10.75 -10.59
CA LEU A 215 0.22 -11.37 -11.40
C LEU A 215 0.89 -10.30 -12.29
N ILE A 216 1.85 -9.60 -11.71
CA ILE A 216 2.65 -8.56 -12.38
C ILE A 216 4.13 -8.73 -12.03
N PRO A 217 5.07 -8.36 -12.91
CA PRO A 217 6.49 -8.75 -12.80
C PRO A 217 7.12 -8.42 -11.45
N TYR A 218 6.92 -7.21 -10.92
CA TYR A 218 7.56 -6.78 -9.66
C TYR A 218 7.12 -7.59 -8.42
N LYS A 219 6.04 -8.37 -8.53
CA LYS A 219 5.59 -9.28 -7.45
C LYS A 219 6.43 -10.55 -7.32
N ARG A 220 7.35 -10.76 -8.26
CA ARG A 220 8.35 -11.83 -8.24
C ARG A 220 7.80 -13.23 -7.97
N ILE A 221 6.61 -13.52 -8.52
CA ILE A 221 5.98 -14.86 -8.38
C ILE A 221 6.81 -15.92 -9.11
N ASP A 222 7.60 -15.52 -10.10
CA ASP A 222 8.62 -16.34 -10.76
C ASP A 222 9.57 -17.01 -9.77
N LEU A 223 10.00 -16.33 -8.70
CA LEU A 223 10.85 -16.91 -7.67
C LEU A 223 10.13 -18.03 -6.89
N ALA A 224 8.85 -17.80 -6.54
CA ALA A 224 8.05 -18.81 -5.84
C ALA A 224 7.84 -20.07 -6.71
N ILE A 225 7.54 -19.88 -8.00
CA ILE A 225 7.39 -20.99 -8.96
C ILE A 225 8.70 -21.76 -9.10
N ALA A 226 9.82 -21.06 -9.33
CA ALA A 226 11.13 -21.71 -9.51
C ALA A 226 11.57 -22.47 -8.25
N ALA A 227 11.41 -21.89 -7.06
CA ALA A 227 11.74 -22.54 -5.80
C ALA A 227 10.86 -23.79 -5.55
N CYS A 228 9.55 -23.69 -5.80
CA CYS A 228 8.64 -24.85 -5.63
C CYS A 228 8.88 -25.93 -6.69
N ASN A 229 9.21 -25.60 -7.93
CA ASN A 229 9.65 -26.56 -8.95
C ASN A 229 10.89 -27.32 -8.49
N GLN A 230 11.92 -26.62 -7.99
CA GLN A 230 13.15 -27.22 -7.47
C GLN A 230 12.88 -28.20 -6.32
N LEU A 231 11.96 -27.86 -5.43
CA LEU A 231 11.56 -28.68 -4.29
C LEU A 231 10.53 -29.77 -4.67
N ARG A 232 9.97 -29.75 -5.86
CA ARG A 232 8.78 -30.54 -6.25
C ARG A 232 7.64 -30.38 -5.24
N ALA A 233 7.50 -29.17 -4.69
CA ALA A 233 6.50 -28.84 -3.68
C ALA A 233 5.24 -28.25 -4.33
N PRO A 234 4.03 -28.63 -3.86
CA PRO A 234 2.80 -28.03 -4.36
C PRO A 234 2.74 -26.54 -4.02
N LEU A 235 2.35 -25.71 -5.02
CA LEU A 235 2.14 -24.27 -4.87
C LEU A 235 0.79 -23.91 -5.49
N LYS A 236 -0.02 -23.16 -4.74
CA LYS A 236 -1.24 -22.56 -5.25
C LYS A 236 -1.04 -21.03 -5.43
N ILE A 237 -1.43 -20.54 -6.60
CA ILE A 237 -1.28 -19.14 -6.98
C ILE A 237 -2.67 -18.54 -7.19
N LEU A 238 -3.04 -17.58 -6.33
CA LEU A 238 -4.29 -16.83 -6.40
C LEU A 238 -4.05 -15.46 -6.99
N GLY A 239 -4.89 -15.08 -7.92
CA GLY A 239 -4.91 -13.76 -8.55
C GLY A 239 -4.78 -13.81 -10.06
N GLU A 240 -4.93 -12.63 -10.65
CA GLU A 240 -4.86 -12.39 -12.09
C GLU A 240 -3.88 -11.25 -12.40
N GLY A 241 -3.44 -11.19 -13.65
CA GLY A 241 -2.59 -10.12 -14.12
C GLY A 241 -1.89 -10.41 -15.44
N ARG A 242 -1.29 -9.38 -16.00
CA ARG A 242 -0.64 -9.42 -17.33
C ARG A 242 0.54 -10.40 -17.44
N ASP A 243 1.11 -10.82 -16.31
CA ASP A 243 2.25 -11.73 -16.26
C ASP A 243 1.85 -13.21 -16.23
N ARG A 244 0.54 -13.50 -16.17
CA ARG A 244 0.02 -14.86 -16.01
C ARG A 244 0.58 -15.83 -17.03
N ALA A 245 0.53 -15.51 -18.32
CA ALA A 245 1.00 -16.42 -19.39
C ALA A 245 2.49 -16.75 -19.26
N ARG A 246 3.33 -15.76 -18.87
CA ARG A 246 4.76 -16.01 -18.61
C ARG A 246 4.98 -16.93 -17.42
N LEU A 247 4.22 -16.70 -16.35
CA LEU A 247 4.31 -17.50 -15.12
C LEU A 247 3.82 -18.95 -15.34
N GLU A 248 2.74 -19.15 -16.09
CA GLU A 248 2.25 -20.47 -16.47
C GLU A 248 3.28 -21.25 -17.31
N ALA A 249 4.01 -20.56 -18.20
CA ALA A 249 5.10 -21.18 -18.97
C ALA A 249 6.30 -21.63 -18.11
N LEU A 250 6.47 -21.09 -16.90
CA LEU A 250 7.51 -21.47 -15.96
C LEU A 250 7.06 -22.59 -15.00
N ALA A 251 5.77 -22.83 -14.91
CA ALA A 251 5.18 -23.71 -13.92
C ALA A 251 5.41 -25.19 -14.23
N GLY A 252 5.89 -25.92 -13.24
CA GLY A 252 5.94 -27.38 -13.26
C GLY A 252 4.61 -28.02 -12.84
N PRO A 253 4.54 -29.38 -12.84
CA PRO A 253 3.29 -30.11 -12.62
C PRO A 253 2.69 -29.98 -11.21
N THR A 254 3.42 -29.41 -10.25
CA THR A 254 2.97 -29.21 -8.87
C THR A 254 2.45 -27.79 -8.62
N ILE A 255 2.43 -26.93 -9.63
CA ILE A 255 2.01 -25.55 -9.53
C ILE A 255 0.59 -25.40 -10.08
N GLU A 256 -0.32 -24.86 -9.27
CA GLU A 256 -1.72 -24.66 -9.60
C GLU A 256 -2.08 -23.16 -9.60
N PHE A 257 -2.62 -22.66 -10.72
CA PHE A 257 -3.14 -21.31 -10.84
C PHE A 257 -4.67 -21.31 -10.63
N LEU A 258 -5.11 -20.78 -9.50
CA LEU A 258 -6.54 -20.69 -9.17
C LEU A 258 -7.24 -19.49 -9.81
N GLY A 259 -6.46 -18.52 -10.32
CA GLY A 259 -7.02 -17.31 -10.89
C GLY A 259 -7.65 -16.39 -9.84
N TRP A 260 -8.66 -15.63 -10.27
CA TRP A 260 -9.45 -14.85 -9.34
C TRP A 260 -10.42 -15.75 -8.58
N VAL A 261 -10.41 -15.64 -7.28
CA VAL A 261 -11.32 -16.37 -6.37
C VAL A 261 -12.02 -15.35 -5.46
N ASN A 262 -13.19 -15.71 -4.96
CA ASN A 262 -13.89 -14.85 -3.99
C ASN A 262 -13.17 -14.83 -2.63
N GLU A 263 -13.52 -13.87 -1.76
CA GLU A 263 -12.84 -13.70 -0.47
C GLU A 263 -12.95 -14.92 0.45
N ALA A 264 -14.09 -15.63 0.45
CA ALA A 264 -14.26 -16.81 1.28
C ALA A 264 -13.35 -17.97 0.83
N GLU A 265 -13.25 -18.18 -0.48
CA GLU A 265 -12.37 -19.19 -1.07
C GLU A 265 -10.89 -18.82 -0.87
N LYS A 266 -10.52 -17.53 -1.09
CA LYS A 266 -9.16 -17.05 -0.80
C LYS A 266 -8.75 -17.36 0.64
N ARG A 267 -9.62 -17.05 1.61
CA ARG A 267 -9.36 -17.29 3.04
C ARG A 267 -9.18 -18.77 3.34
N SER A 268 -10.01 -19.65 2.76
CA SER A 268 -9.89 -21.08 2.94
C SER A 268 -8.56 -21.60 2.38
N VAL A 269 -8.19 -21.22 1.16
CA VAL A 269 -6.93 -21.65 0.53
C VAL A 269 -5.72 -21.16 1.34
N ILE A 270 -5.76 -19.93 1.85
CA ILE A 270 -4.68 -19.41 2.72
C ILE A 270 -4.65 -20.19 4.04
N ALA A 271 -5.81 -20.46 4.65
CA ALA A 271 -5.87 -21.12 5.95
C ALA A 271 -5.40 -22.57 5.92
N ASP A 272 -5.49 -23.28 4.79
CA ASP A 272 -5.01 -24.64 4.62
C ASP A 272 -3.56 -24.74 4.11
N ALA A 273 -2.90 -23.63 3.79
CA ALA A 273 -1.53 -23.66 3.30
C ALA A 273 -0.53 -24.06 4.39
N THR A 274 0.57 -24.70 4.03
CA THR A 274 1.73 -24.93 4.91
C THR A 274 2.39 -23.61 5.31
N ALA A 275 2.57 -22.71 4.32
CA ALA A 275 3.07 -21.34 4.52
C ALA A 275 2.65 -20.44 3.36
N PHE A 276 2.63 -19.13 3.63
CA PHE A 276 2.41 -18.08 2.63
C PHE A 276 3.77 -17.61 2.12
N ILE A 277 3.93 -17.49 0.79
CA ILE A 277 5.15 -16.95 0.16
C ILE A 277 4.90 -15.50 -0.24
N PHE A 278 5.78 -14.60 0.20
CA PHE A 278 5.77 -13.18 -0.12
C PHE A 278 7.11 -12.75 -0.72
N PRO A 279 7.32 -12.96 -2.03
CA PRO A 279 8.66 -12.90 -2.63
C PRO A 279 9.07 -11.51 -3.09
N ALA A 280 8.18 -10.51 -3.03
CA ALA A 280 8.44 -9.15 -3.46
C ALA A 280 8.77 -8.21 -2.32
N GLU A 281 9.51 -7.15 -2.64
CA GLU A 281 9.58 -5.96 -1.79
C GLU A 281 8.33 -5.12 -1.98
N GLU A 282 7.54 -4.95 -0.93
CA GLU A 282 6.34 -4.11 -0.91
C GLU A 282 6.38 -3.10 0.25
N ASP A 283 5.55 -2.07 0.14
CA ASP A 283 5.51 -1.02 1.15
C ASP A 283 4.86 -1.47 2.46
N PHE A 284 3.98 -2.49 2.44
CA PHE A 284 3.43 -3.15 3.64
C PHE A 284 3.17 -4.63 3.42
N GLY A 285 2.19 -4.99 2.57
CA GLY A 285 1.76 -6.37 2.36
C GLY A 285 0.58 -6.78 3.25
N ILE A 286 -0.65 -6.60 2.75
CA ILE A 286 -1.89 -7.03 3.44
C ILE A 286 -1.99 -8.57 3.46
N ALA A 287 -1.72 -9.23 2.34
CA ALA A 287 -1.88 -10.68 2.21
C ALA A 287 -1.01 -11.51 3.17
N PRO A 288 0.26 -11.17 3.46
CA PRO A 288 1.02 -11.79 4.55
C PRO A 288 0.33 -11.71 5.91
N VAL A 289 -0.28 -10.58 6.24
CA VAL A 289 -1.00 -10.42 7.51
C VAL A 289 -2.27 -11.27 7.52
N GLU A 290 -3.00 -11.36 6.41
CA GLU A 290 -4.13 -12.30 6.25
C GLU A 290 -3.69 -13.75 6.51
N ALA A 291 -2.53 -14.16 5.99
CA ALA A 291 -1.98 -15.50 6.25
C ALA A 291 -1.64 -15.71 7.74
N MET A 292 -1.02 -14.72 8.36
CA MET A 292 -0.76 -14.76 9.81
C MET A 292 -2.05 -14.81 10.63
N ALA A 293 -3.11 -14.10 10.23
CA ALA A 293 -4.42 -14.17 10.89
C ALA A 293 -5.03 -15.58 10.82
N ALA A 294 -4.76 -16.32 9.74
CA ALA A 294 -5.09 -17.74 9.61
C ALA A 294 -4.16 -18.68 10.42
N GLY A 295 -3.17 -18.13 11.12
CA GLY A 295 -2.17 -18.89 11.86
C GLY A 295 -1.13 -19.57 10.96
N ARG A 296 -0.89 -19.04 9.75
CA ARG A 296 0.09 -19.59 8.80
C ARG A 296 1.37 -18.77 8.80
N PRO A 297 2.55 -19.43 8.87
CA PRO A 297 3.82 -18.72 8.79
C PRO A 297 4.02 -18.10 7.41
N VAL A 298 4.75 -16.99 7.38
CA VAL A 298 5.06 -16.25 6.16
C VAL A 298 6.53 -16.41 5.80
N VAL A 299 6.83 -16.82 4.57
CA VAL A 299 8.18 -16.78 4.00
C VAL A 299 8.27 -15.55 3.11
N ALA A 300 9.01 -14.54 3.55
CA ALA A 300 9.07 -13.26 2.89
C ALA A 300 10.48 -12.90 2.42
N PHE A 301 10.56 -12.11 1.34
CA PHE A 301 11.81 -11.41 1.03
C PHE A 301 12.11 -10.41 2.16
N GLY A 302 13.33 -10.44 2.69
CA GLY A 302 13.75 -9.67 3.87
C GLY A 302 13.93 -8.18 3.56
N SER A 303 12.91 -7.52 3.02
CA SER A 303 12.92 -6.10 2.64
C SER A 303 11.52 -5.48 2.76
N GLY A 304 11.47 -4.15 2.77
CA GLY A 304 10.23 -3.39 2.76
C GLY A 304 9.36 -3.61 3.99
N GLY A 305 8.04 -3.59 3.79
CA GLY A 305 7.05 -3.75 4.86
C GLY A 305 6.98 -5.15 5.49
N ALA A 306 7.58 -6.16 4.84
CA ALA A 306 7.72 -7.47 5.45
C ALA A 306 8.51 -7.43 6.77
N LEU A 307 9.46 -6.50 6.89
CA LEU A 307 10.26 -6.30 8.10
C LEU A 307 9.43 -5.75 9.28
N ASP A 308 8.31 -5.11 9.01
CA ASP A 308 7.37 -4.63 10.04
C ASP A 308 6.38 -5.71 10.47
N THR A 309 6.04 -6.64 9.56
CA THR A 309 4.95 -7.60 9.77
C THR A 309 5.43 -8.98 10.20
N VAL A 310 6.56 -9.47 9.69
CA VAL A 310 7.07 -10.81 9.98
C VAL A 310 8.11 -10.77 11.08
N VAL A 311 7.98 -11.68 12.06
CA VAL A 311 8.96 -11.89 13.14
C VAL A 311 9.65 -13.24 12.90
N PRO A 312 10.94 -13.24 12.54
CA PRO A 312 11.67 -14.48 12.24
C PRO A 312 11.61 -15.49 13.38
N GLY A 313 11.34 -16.76 13.05
CA GLY A 313 11.23 -17.86 14.00
C GLY A 313 9.92 -17.87 14.82
N LYS A 314 9.09 -16.79 14.74
CA LYS A 314 7.81 -16.71 15.46
C LYS A 314 6.61 -16.68 14.51
N THR A 315 6.63 -15.83 13.49
CA THR A 315 5.51 -15.70 12.55
C THR A 315 5.91 -16.03 11.12
N GLY A 316 7.17 -16.36 10.89
CA GLY A 316 7.68 -16.71 9.59
C GLY A 316 9.21 -16.69 9.52
N ALA A 317 9.73 -16.61 8.30
CA ALA A 317 11.15 -16.54 8.02
C ALA A 317 11.43 -15.62 6.82
N PHE A 318 12.66 -15.09 6.75
CA PHE A 318 13.12 -14.27 5.63
C PHE A 318 14.13 -15.05 4.76
N PHE A 319 14.04 -14.82 3.46
CA PHE A 319 15.15 -15.05 2.54
C PHE A 319 15.71 -13.68 2.09
N HIS A 320 17.03 -13.59 1.91
CA HIS A 320 17.70 -12.31 1.71
C HIS A 320 18.29 -12.13 0.31
N GLU A 321 18.44 -13.19 -0.43
CA GLU A 321 18.86 -13.16 -1.83
C GLU A 321 17.65 -13.44 -2.72
N ALA A 322 17.41 -12.60 -3.73
CA ALA A 322 16.28 -12.74 -4.64
C ALA A 322 16.52 -13.87 -5.68
N THR A 323 16.86 -15.08 -5.18
CA THR A 323 17.15 -16.29 -5.96
C THR A 323 16.21 -17.42 -5.59
N PRO A 324 15.88 -18.32 -6.54
CA PRO A 324 15.08 -19.50 -6.25
C PRO A 324 15.70 -20.42 -5.18
N GLU A 325 17.03 -20.53 -5.16
CA GLU A 325 17.78 -21.37 -4.23
C GLU A 325 17.64 -20.90 -2.78
N ALA A 326 17.79 -19.57 -2.56
CA ALA A 326 17.62 -18.98 -1.24
C ALA A 326 16.18 -19.17 -0.73
N LEU A 327 15.19 -18.94 -1.58
CA LEU A 327 13.78 -19.17 -1.22
C LEU A 327 13.51 -20.67 -0.96
N ALA A 328 14.01 -21.57 -1.80
CA ALA A 328 13.82 -23.01 -1.64
C ALA A 328 14.43 -23.53 -0.32
N SER A 329 15.61 -23.04 0.08
CA SER A 329 16.22 -23.37 1.37
C SER A 329 15.30 -23.01 2.53
N VAL A 330 14.80 -21.75 2.57
CA VAL A 330 13.91 -21.27 3.65
C VAL A 330 12.56 -22.01 3.64
N LEU A 331 11.97 -22.28 2.47
CA LEU A 331 10.73 -23.09 2.35
C LEU A 331 10.91 -24.50 2.94
N SER A 332 12.08 -25.12 2.70
CA SER A 332 12.41 -26.45 3.25
C SER A 332 12.53 -26.43 4.77
N GLU A 333 13.08 -25.36 5.34
CA GLU A 333 13.19 -25.19 6.79
C GLU A 333 11.82 -24.96 7.44
N VAL A 334 11.04 -24.03 6.89
CA VAL A 334 9.68 -23.68 7.37
C VAL A 334 8.75 -24.88 7.33
N ARG A 335 8.85 -25.75 6.32
CA ARG A 335 8.05 -26.97 6.20
C ARG A 335 8.35 -28.00 7.28
N ARG A 336 9.57 -28.03 7.81
CA ARG A 336 9.99 -28.97 8.86
C ARG A 336 9.76 -28.46 10.28
N GLN A 337 9.59 -27.15 10.43
CA GLN A 337 9.39 -26.48 11.70
C GLN A 337 7.94 -26.60 12.16
N SER A 338 7.75 -26.81 13.47
CA SER A 338 6.45 -26.64 14.11
C SER A 338 6.18 -25.18 14.39
N TRP A 339 5.00 -24.70 14.05
CA TRP A 339 4.58 -23.33 14.22
C TRP A 339 3.42 -23.22 15.19
N ASP A 340 3.54 -22.30 16.16
CA ASP A 340 2.44 -21.95 17.06
C ASP A 340 1.45 -21.03 16.31
N ARG A 341 0.38 -21.64 15.82
CA ARG A 341 -0.65 -20.97 15.00
C ARG A 341 -1.38 -19.87 15.78
N ASP A 342 -1.57 -20.03 17.10
CA ASP A 342 -2.25 -19.04 17.92
C ASP A 342 -1.34 -17.85 18.22
N ALA A 343 -0.05 -18.08 18.44
CA ALA A 343 0.92 -17.01 18.56
C ALA A 343 1.07 -16.19 17.26
N ILE A 344 1.07 -16.86 16.08
CA ILE A 344 1.10 -16.19 14.78
C ILE A 344 -0.15 -15.30 14.62
N ALA A 345 -1.34 -15.83 14.87
CA ALA A 345 -2.59 -15.08 14.74
C ALA A 345 -2.70 -13.93 15.74
N SER A 346 -2.24 -14.13 16.99
CA SER A 346 -2.19 -13.07 17.98
C SER A 346 -1.28 -11.92 17.56
N HIS A 347 -0.18 -12.23 16.86
CA HIS A 347 0.67 -11.19 16.28
C HIS A 347 -0.05 -10.41 15.17
N ALA A 348 -0.82 -11.07 14.30
CA ALA A 348 -1.59 -10.44 13.23
C ALA A 348 -2.65 -9.46 13.76
N ALA A 349 -3.20 -9.68 14.96
CA ALA A 349 -4.18 -8.78 15.58
C ALA A 349 -3.66 -7.35 15.81
N ARG A 350 -2.35 -7.13 15.81
CA ARG A 350 -1.75 -5.79 15.86
C ARG A 350 -2.08 -4.93 14.63
N PHE A 351 -2.44 -5.56 13.53
CA PHE A 351 -2.79 -4.94 12.25
C PHE A 351 -4.30 -4.98 11.97
N ASP A 352 -5.09 -5.36 12.98
CA ASP A 352 -6.54 -5.48 12.85
C ASP A 352 -7.21 -4.14 12.55
N THR A 353 -8.33 -4.21 11.85
CA THR A 353 -9.13 -3.05 11.45
C THR A 353 -9.52 -2.16 12.63
N GLU A 354 -9.89 -2.73 13.78
CA GLU A 354 -10.26 -1.93 14.96
C GLU A 354 -9.04 -1.25 15.61
N THR A 355 -7.87 -1.91 15.58
CA THR A 355 -6.59 -1.29 16.00
C THR A 355 -6.26 -0.09 15.11
N PHE A 356 -6.39 -0.23 13.80
CA PHE A 356 -6.22 0.87 12.85
C PHE A 356 -7.17 2.02 13.14
N LYS A 357 -8.48 1.74 13.28
CA LYS A 357 -9.50 2.76 13.57
C LYS A 357 -9.19 3.51 14.87
N ALA A 358 -8.79 2.81 15.93
CA ALA A 358 -8.43 3.42 17.19
C ALA A 358 -7.21 4.36 17.06
N GLN A 359 -6.17 3.91 16.34
CA GLN A 359 -4.96 4.72 16.09
C GLN A 359 -5.25 5.96 15.24
N MET A 360 -6.10 5.82 14.19
CA MET A 360 -6.52 6.93 13.33
C MET A 360 -7.30 7.98 14.10
N ARG A 361 -8.30 7.57 14.90
CA ARG A 361 -9.05 8.50 15.78
C ARG A 361 -8.12 9.24 16.73
N ALA A 362 -7.21 8.53 17.38
CA ALA A 362 -6.26 9.13 18.31
C ALA A 362 -5.29 10.11 17.60
N TRP A 363 -4.88 9.78 16.38
CA TRP A 363 -4.00 10.67 15.59
C TRP A 363 -4.73 11.97 15.20
N VAL A 364 -5.94 11.87 14.65
CA VAL A 364 -6.77 13.03 14.30
C VAL A 364 -7.06 13.90 15.52
N ALA A 365 -7.43 13.31 16.63
CA ALA A 365 -7.71 14.02 17.87
C ALA A 365 -6.49 14.79 18.40
N ARG A 366 -5.30 14.16 18.39
CA ARG A 366 -4.04 14.84 18.80
C ARG A 366 -3.67 16.00 17.89
N ALA A 367 -3.81 15.83 16.58
CA ALA A 367 -3.53 16.90 15.63
C ALA A 367 -4.46 18.09 15.85
N PHE A 368 -5.74 17.81 16.11
CA PHE A 368 -6.72 18.85 16.41
C PHE A 368 -6.38 19.62 17.69
N SER A 369 -6.07 18.93 18.80
CA SER A 369 -5.70 19.59 20.06
C SER A 369 -4.49 20.51 19.90
N ARG A 370 -3.46 20.08 19.17
CA ARG A 370 -2.26 20.91 18.95
C ARG A 370 -2.55 22.25 18.26
N VAL A 371 -3.39 22.24 17.23
CA VAL A 371 -3.75 23.45 16.49
C VAL A 371 -4.55 24.43 17.37
N HIS A 372 -5.42 23.90 18.24
CA HIS A 372 -6.24 24.72 19.14
C HIS A 372 -5.47 25.25 20.37
N ASP A 373 -4.41 24.56 20.80
CA ASP A 373 -3.55 24.96 21.92
C ASP A 373 -2.47 25.98 21.50
N GLY A 374 -2.57 26.54 20.29
CA GLY A 374 -1.70 27.62 19.78
C GLY A 374 -0.32 27.16 19.30
N ALA A 375 -0.09 25.87 19.13
CA ALA A 375 1.10 25.39 18.41
C ALA A 375 0.96 25.71 16.91
N PRO A 376 2.00 26.20 16.22
CA PRO A 376 1.93 26.51 14.80
C PRO A 376 1.49 25.28 14.01
N ALA A 377 0.42 25.42 13.26
CA ALA A 377 -0.18 24.32 12.46
C ALA A 377 0.75 23.82 11.35
N ARG A 378 1.67 24.67 10.88
CA ARG A 378 2.62 24.31 9.81
C ARG A 378 4.03 24.67 10.25
N PRO A 379 5.04 23.83 9.98
CA PRO A 379 6.41 24.25 10.12
C PRO A 379 6.63 25.41 9.13
N GLY A 380 6.55 26.64 9.65
CA GLY A 380 6.92 27.83 8.90
C GLY A 380 8.40 27.75 8.56
N ASP A 381 8.76 28.06 7.33
CA ASP A 381 10.07 28.46 6.84
C ASP A 381 11.30 27.81 7.51
N GLY A 382 11.35 26.50 7.57
CA GLY A 382 12.59 25.77 7.82
C GLY A 382 13.53 25.92 6.61
N PRO A 383 14.85 25.76 6.80
CA PRO A 383 15.82 25.88 5.71
C PRO A 383 15.43 24.99 4.52
N ASN A 384 15.57 25.55 3.32
CA ASN A 384 15.29 24.90 2.04
C ASN A 384 15.67 23.41 2.06
N PRO A 385 14.78 22.47 1.65
CA PRO A 385 15.11 21.06 1.63
C PRO A 385 16.37 20.82 0.78
N PRO A 386 17.17 19.81 1.11
CA PRO A 386 18.39 19.50 0.38
C PRO A 386 18.07 19.32 -1.12
N ASN A 387 18.89 19.93 -1.96
CA ASN A 387 18.74 20.01 -3.40
C ASN A 387 18.35 18.62 -3.97
N ALA A 388 17.20 18.51 -4.60
CA ALA A 388 16.66 17.24 -5.14
C ALA A 388 17.62 16.58 -6.15
N ASP A 389 18.56 17.36 -6.72
CA ASP A 389 19.55 16.88 -7.66
C ASP A 389 20.74 16.13 -7.00
N ARG A 390 20.95 16.28 -5.67
CA ARG A 390 22.02 15.55 -4.96
C ARG A 390 21.66 14.12 -4.55
N ILE A 391 20.41 13.72 -4.66
CA ILE A 391 19.94 12.40 -4.21
C ILE A 391 20.12 11.31 -5.28
N THR A 392 20.42 11.71 -6.52
CA THR A 392 20.53 10.78 -7.68
C THR A 392 21.89 10.08 -7.83
N HIS A 393 22.93 10.41 -7.02
CA HIS A 393 24.29 9.91 -7.22
C HIS A 393 24.87 9.09 -6.05
N GLY A 394 24.06 8.39 -5.30
CA GLY A 394 24.50 7.64 -4.13
C GLY A 394 24.02 6.20 -4.08
N VAL A 395 24.13 5.45 -5.19
CA VAL A 395 24.10 3.97 -5.16
C VAL A 395 25.09 3.48 -6.22
N SER A 396 26.29 3.17 -5.79
CA SER A 396 27.23 2.29 -6.49
C SER A 396 27.05 0.87 -6.00
#